data_ec7c55ffb61c9956dedee1729022f010
#
_entry.id   ec7c55ffb61c9956dedee1729022f010
#
_cell.length_a   1.000
_cell.length_b   1.000
_cell.length_c   1.000
_cell.angle_alpha   90.00
_cell.angle_beta   90.00
_cell.angle_gamma   90.00
#
_symmetry.space_group_name_H-M   'P 1'
#
loop_
_entity.id
_entity.type
_entity.pdbx_description
1 polymer ?
#
loop_
_entity_poly.entity_id
_entity_poly.type
_entity_poly.pdbx_seq_one_letter_code
_entity_poly.pdbx_strand_id
1 'polypeptide(L)'
;QMCIRDRRWRKGVADMHHQRYWNQVAKWIMEPPFAVQDAFIALDSGPTTYELEETAPIRVRITNPQLAANPNLKPEAVILREGRVFGTVPLDPDPQSFTFRGETAPLESGDYEVRVRIPGVPDGLIKASTAFTVATNPFGELGRLHCDELLLRQIAKDSGGEYYREEEMQ
;
A
#
# COMPACT_ATOMS: atom_id res chain seq x y z
N GLN A 1 26.98 -27.64 -3.61
CA GLN A 1 26.90 -27.60 -5.10
C GLN A 1 26.13 -26.40 -5.64
N MET A 2 25.43 -25.62 -4.82
CA MET A 2 24.67 -24.43 -5.25
C MET A 2 25.56 -23.20 -5.56
N CYS A 3 26.68 -23.06 -4.87
CA CYS A 3 27.58 -21.89 -5.02
C CYS A 3 28.34 -21.78 -6.36
N ILE A 4 28.42 -22.84 -7.18
CA ILE A 4 29.21 -22.83 -8.42
C ILE A 4 28.41 -22.21 -9.57
N ARG A 5 27.09 -22.33 -9.59
CA ARG A 5 26.23 -21.72 -10.61
C ARG A 5 26.08 -20.20 -10.44
N ASP A 6 26.06 -19.71 -9.23
CA ASP A 6 25.93 -18.27 -8.94
C ASP A 6 27.17 -17.48 -9.37
N ARG A 7 28.35 -18.08 -9.29
CA ARG A 7 29.59 -17.48 -9.79
C ARG A 7 29.65 -17.35 -11.31
N ARG A 8 28.95 -18.22 -12.05
CA ARG A 8 28.87 -18.15 -13.51
C ARG A 8 28.03 -16.97 -13.99
N TRP A 9 27.02 -16.56 -13.23
CA TRP A 9 26.20 -15.40 -13.53
C TRP A 9 26.94 -14.06 -13.37
N ARG A 10 28.03 -14.06 -12.58
CA ARG A 10 28.87 -12.88 -12.37
C ARG A 10 30.02 -12.75 -13.36
N LYS A 11 30.36 -13.81 -14.08
CA LYS A 11 31.55 -13.83 -14.93
C LYS A 11 31.23 -13.19 -16.28
N GLY A 12 31.58 -11.90 -16.44
CA GLY A 12 31.49 -11.18 -17.72
C GLY A 12 30.15 -10.44 -17.94
N VAL A 13 29.24 -10.42 -16.96
CA VAL A 13 27.99 -9.66 -17.01
C VAL A 13 27.94 -8.71 -15.82
N ALA A 14 27.43 -7.49 -16.03
CA ALA A 14 27.27 -6.54 -14.94
C ALA A 14 26.45 -7.16 -13.81
N ASP A 15 26.88 -6.94 -12.56
CA ASP A 15 26.30 -7.50 -11.31
C ASP A 15 24.82 -7.14 -11.11
N MET A 16 24.29 -6.30 -11.98
CA MET A 16 22.96 -5.70 -11.93
C MET A 16 21.81 -6.74 -11.96
N HIS A 17 21.94 -7.80 -12.77
CA HIS A 17 20.90 -8.84 -12.84
C HIS A 17 20.88 -9.71 -11.59
N HIS A 18 22.06 -10.00 -11.03
CA HIS A 18 22.19 -10.77 -9.80
C HIS A 18 21.64 -9.96 -8.61
N GLN A 19 21.99 -8.69 -8.48
CA GLN A 19 21.47 -7.80 -7.45
C GLN A 19 19.95 -7.64 -7.57
N ARG A 20 19.44 -7.48 -8.79
CA ARG A 20 17.98 -7.35 -9.03
C ARG A 20 17.24 -8.61 -8.62
N TYR A 21 17.75 -9.79 -8.97
CA TYR A 21 17.16 -11.07 -8.58
C TYR A 21 17.11 -11.22 -7.06
N TRP A 22 18.24 -11.01 -6.37
CA TRP A 22 18.26 -11.15 -4.91
C TRP A 22 17.45 -10.08 -4.19
N ASN A 23 17.41 -8.87 -4.70
CA ASN A 23 16.53 -7.83 -4.18
C ASN A 23 15.05 -8.20 -4.34
N GLN A 24 14.66 -8.82 -5.43
CA GLN A 24 13.29 -9.32 -5.62
C GLN A 24 12.98 -10.48 -4.68
N VAL A 25 13.89 -11.44 -4.54
CA VAL A 25 13.74 -12.57 -3.61
C VAL A 25 13.66 -12.06 -2.17
N ALA A 26 14.52 -11.12 -1.78
CA ALA A 26 14.47 -10.51 -0.45
C ALA A 26 13.15 -9.78 -0.21
N LYS A 27 12.70 -8.97 -1.16
CA LYS A 27 11.40 -8.29 -1.06
C LYS A 27 10.22 -9.26 -0.95
N TRP A 28 10.30 -10.39 -1.62
CA TRP A 28 9.25 -11.41 -1.56
C TRP A 28 9.22 -12.17 -0.23
N ILE A 29 10.39 -12.40 0.37
CA ILE A 29 10.51 -13.09 1.66
C ILE A 29 10.23 -12.13 2.84
N MET A 30 10.59 -10.84 2.69
CA MET A 30 10.39 -9.84 3.74
C MET A 30 8.92 -9.41 3.81
N GLU A 31 8.36 -9.43 5.01
CA GLU A 31 7.09 -8.73 5.22
C GLU A 31 7.22 -7.24 4.90
N PRO A 32 6.20 -6.63 4.26
CA PRO A 32 6.19 -5.20 4.04
C PRO A 32 6.42 -4.45 5.37
N PRO A 33 7.24 -3.41 5.40
CA PRO A 33 7.48 -2.62 6.62
C PRO A 33 6.18 -1.98 7.08
N PHE A 34 6.09 -1.70 8.39
CA PHE A 34 5.00 -0.92 8.94
C PHE A 34 5.23 0.57 8.64
N ALA A 35 4.17 1.29 8.26
CA ALA A 35 4.24 2.70 7.91
C ALA A 35 4.61 3.58 9.11
N VAL A 36 4.06 3.27 10.27
CA VAL A 36 4.27 4.03 11.52
C VAL A 36 4.48 3.07 12.68
N GLN A 37 5.34 3.45 13.62
CA GLN A 37 5.61 2.70 14.84
C GLN A 37 5.78 3.63 16.02
N ASP A 38 5.26 3.21 17.18
CA ASP A 38 5.52 3.83 18.47
C ASP A 38 6.02 2.79 19.51
N ALA A 39 6.00 3.16 20.80
CA ALA A 39 6.44 2.28 21.88
C ALA A 39 5.51 1.08 22.13
N PHE A 40 4.27 1.13 21.65
CA PHE A 40 3.21 0.16 21.94
C PHE A 40 2.87 -0.70 20.73
N ILE A 41 2.80 -0.09 19.56
CA ILE A 41 2.36 -0.74 18.32
C ILE A 41 3.16 -0.27 17.10
N ALA A 42 3.15 -1.11 16.08
CA ALA A 42 3.45 -0.74 14.71
C ALA A 42 2.17 -0.87 13.88
N LEU A 43 1.84 0.15 13.11
CA LEU A 43 0.60 0.30 12.34
C LEU A 43 0.91 0.51 10.86
N ASP A 44 0.11 -0.13 10.02
CA ASP A 44 0.15 0.02 8.57
C ASP A 44 -1.26 -0.08 8.01
N SER A 45 -1.56 0.81 7.08
CA SER A 45 -2.85 0.83 6.35
C SER A 45 -2.68 0.61 4.85
N GLY A 46 -1.55 0.04 4.42
CA GLY A 46 -1.25 -0.19 3.02
C GLY A 46 -0.90 1.09 2.25
N PRO A 47 -1.39 1.25 1.01
CA PRO A 47 -1.14 2.43 0.19
C PRO A 47 -1.67 3.72 0.82
N THR A 48 -1.09 4.84 0.43
CA THR A 48 -1.56 6.17 0.86
C THR A 48 -2.76 6.69 0.06
N THR A 49 -3.11 6.00 -1.04
CA THR A 49 -4.23 6.36 -1.89
C THR A 49 -4.99 5.10 -2.30
N TYR A 50 -6.30 5.16 -2.19
CA TYR A 50 -7.25 4.12 -2.59
C TYR A 50 -8.23 4.66 -3.63
N GLU A 51 -8.79 3.78 -4.42
CA GLU A 51 -9.89 4.11 -5.32
C GLU A 51 -11.24 4.09 -4.58
N LEU A 52 -12.26 4.68 -5.20
CA LEU A 52 -13.61 4.69 -4.66
C LEU A 52 -14.13 3.26 -4.49
N GLU A 53 -14.79 2.98 -3.37
CA GLU A 53 -15.35 1.67 -3.01
C GLU A 53 -14.29 0.57 -2.74
N GLU A 54 -13.01 0.92 -2.73
CA GLU A 54 -11.94 0.00 -2.33
C GLU A 54 -11.90 -0.16 -0.80
N THR A 55 -11.43 -1.32 -0.34
CA THR A 55 -11.22 -1.61 1.09
C THR A 55 -9.75 -1.37 1.45
N ALA A 56 -9.50 -0.76 2.60
CA ALA A 56 -8.14 -0.56 3.09
C ALA A 56 -7.76 -1.66 4.09
N PRO A 57 -6.68 -2.43 3.83
CA PRO A 57 -6.16 -3.41 4.77
C PRO A 57 -5.45 -2.71 5.92
N ILE A 58 -5.72 -3.14 7.14
CA ILE A 58 -5.10 -2.60 8.34
C ILE A 58 -4.29 -3.71 9.00
N ARG A 59 -3.01 -3.44 9.27
CA ARG A 59 -2.12 -4.35 9.98
C ARG A 59 -1.58 -3.68 11.24
N VAL A 60 -1.62 -4.40 12.34
CA VAL A 60 -1.09 -3.94 13.62
C VAL A 60 -0.22 -5.01 14.24
N ARG A 61 0.99 -4.63 14.65
CA ARG A 61 1.88 -5.47 15.46
C ARG A 61 2.03 -4.85 16.83
N ILE A 62 1.86 -5.64 17.88
CA ILE A 62 2.10 -5.18 19.24
C ILE A 62 3.60 -5.20 19.50
N THR A 63 4.16 -4.03 19.77
CA THR A 63 5.60 -3.85 20.05
C THR A 63 5.90 -3.99 21.54
N ASN A 64 4.94 -3.65 22.40
CA ASN A 64 5.10 -3.73 23.84
C ASN A 64 4.95 -5.18 24.34
N PRO A 65 6.00 -5.77 24.98
CA PRO A 65 5.97 -7.17 25.42
C PRO A 65 4.91 -7.48 26.47
N GLN A 66 4.56 -6.50 27.30
CA GLN A 66 3.54 -6.69 28.35
C GLN A 66 2.15 -6.82 27.75
N LEU A 67 1.85 -6.07 26.69
CA LEU A 67 0.60 -6.17 25.94
C LEU A 67 0.56 -7.43 25.08
N ALA A 68 1.68 -7.76 24.43
CA ALA A 68 1.80 -8.96 23.59
C ALA A 68 1.60 -10.28 24.37
N ALA A 69 1.90 -10.29 25.67
CA ALA A 69 1.69 -11.45 26.53
C ALA A 69 0.21 -11.75 26.84
N ASN A 70 -0.71 -10.86 26.52
CA ASN A 70 -2.13 -11.04 26.79
C ASN A 70 -2.82 -11.80 25.65
N PRO A 71 -3.22 -13.08 25.82
CA PRO A 71 -3.82 -13.87 24.75
C PRO A 71 -5.23 -13.42 24.37
N ASN A 72 -5.88 -12.64 25.23
CA ASN A 72 -7.24 -12.15 24.99
C ASN A 72 -7.27 -10.70 24.46
N LEU A 73 -6.13 -10.22 23.95
CA LEU A 73 -6.06 -8.89 23.40
C LEU A 73 -6.90 -8.79 22.14
N LYS A 74 -7.81 -7.83 22.12
CA LYS A 74 -8.67 -7.51 20.97
C LYS A 74 -8.47 -6.06 20.59
N PRO A 75 -7.43 -5.74 19.83
CA PRO A 75 -7.25 -4.39 19.34
C PRO A 75 -8.32 -4.06 18.30
N GLU A 76 -8.68 -2.79 18.23
CA GLU A 76 -9.65 -2.26 17.26
C GLU A 76 -8.99 -1.11 16.50
N ALA A 77 -9.20 -1.04 15.21
CA ALA A 77 -8.82 0.12 14.41
C ALA A 77 -10.01 1.09 14.35
N VAL A 78 -9.78 2.32 14.76
CA VAL A 78 -10.74 3.41 14.69
C VAL A 78 -10.41 4.24 13.46
N ILE A 79 -11.37 4.34 12.55
CA ILE A 79 -11.25 5.10 11.32
C ILE A 79 -11.90 6.46 11.54
N LEU A 80 -11.14 7.51 11.29
CA LEU A 80 -11.63 8.87 11.37
C LEU A 80 -11.70 9.46 9.96
N ARG A 81 -12.73 10.26 9.72
CA ARG A 81 -12.86 11.12 8.54
C ARG A 81 -13.07 12.55 9.02
N GLU A 82 -12.25 13.49 8.59
CA GLU A 82 -12.31 14.89 9.05
C GLU A 82 -12.30 15.03 10.59
N GLY A 83 -11.53 14.17 11.27
CA GLY A 83 -11.44 14.16 12.74
C GLY A 83 -12.63 13.57 13.49
N ARG A 84 -13.64 13.04 12.78
CA ARG A 84 -14.80 12.35 13.38
C ARG A 84 -14.68 10.85 13.16
N VAL A 85 -15.13 10.08 14.14
CA VAL A 85 -15.16 8.62 14.01
C VAL A 85 -16.15 8.24 12.90
N PHE A 86 -15.63 7.66 11.84
CA PHE A 86 -16.39 7.12 10.72
C PHE A 86 -16.81 5.67 10.99
N GLY A 87 -15.90 4.87 11.54
CA GLY A 87 -16.15 3.46 11.83
C GLY A 87 -15.07 2.84 12.71
N THR A 88 -15.34 1.62 13.14
CA THR A 88 -14.40 0.81 13.91
C THR A 88 -14.30 -0.56 13.26
N VAL A 89 -13.08 -1.06 13.09
CA VAL A 89 -12.78 -2.37 12.51
C VAL A 89 -12.16 -3.23 13.59
N PRO A 90 -12.76 -4.38 13.94
CA PRO A 90 -12.12 -5.36 14.80
C PRO A 90 -10.91 -5.95 14.07
N LEU A 91 -9.82 -6.18 14.81
CA LEU A 91 -8.61 -6.75 14.28
C LEU A 91 -8.43 -8.17 14.77
N ASP A 92 -8.38 -9.12 13.84
CA ASP A 92 -8.21 -10.53 14.13
C ASP A 92 -6.74 -10.90 14.19
N PRO A 93 -6.33 -11.77 15.13
CA PRO A 93 -4.96 -12.22 15.25
C PRO A 93 -4.57 -13.11 14.07
N ASP A 94 -3.42 -12.81 13.45
CA ASP A 94 -2.76 -13.68 12.48
C ASP A 94 -1.63 -14.47 13.16
N PRO A 95 -1.83 -15.78 13.43
CA PRO A 95 -0.85 -16.60 14.15
C PRO A 95 0.48 -16.76 13.42
N GLN A 96 0.51 -16.61 12.10
CA GLN A 96 1.71 -16.82 11.30
C GLN A 96 2.66 -15.63 11.35
N SER A 97 2.11 -14.41 11.45
CA SER A 97 2.89 -13.17 11.41
C SER A 97 2.97 -12.44 12.74
N PHE A 98 2.35 -12.96 13.80
CA PHE A 98 2.24 -12.27 15.10
C PHE A 98 1.68 -10.84 14.98
N THR A 99 0.78 -10.66 14.03
CA THR A 99 0.12 -9.39 13.75
C THR A 99 -1.39 -9.54 13.89
N PHE A 100 -2.05 -8.42 14.03
CA PHE A 100 -3.50 -8.32 13.95
C PHE A 100 -3.88 -7.71 12.61
N ARG A 101 -4.89 -8.24 11.96
CA ARG A 101 -5.34 -7.78 10.64
C ARG A 101 -6.83 -7.50 10.62
N GLY A 102 -7.21 -6.52 9.84
CA GLY A 102 -8.60 -6.21 9.53
C GLY A 102 -8.70 -5.47 8.22
N GLU A 103 -9.90 -5.35 7.70
CA GLU A 103 -10.19 -4.59 6.48
C GLU A 103 -11.35 -3.64 6.74
N THR A 104 -11.30 -2.47 6.15
CA THR A 104 -12.41 -1.52 6.21
C THR A 104 -13.57 -1.99 5.36
N ALA A 105 -14.76 -1.48 5.64
CA ALA A 105 -15.83 -1.49 4.64
C ALA A 105 -15.42 -0.64 3.42
N PRO A 106 -16.09 -0.82 2.27
CA PRO A 106 -15.88 0.06 1.12
C PRO A 106 -15.99 1.53 1.52
N LEU A 107 -15.02 2.33 1.11
CA LEU A 107 -14.86 3.71 1.56
C LEU A 107 -15.35 4.70 0.49
N GLU A 108 -15.96 5.78 0.94
CA GLU A 108 -16.30 6.93 0.13
C GLU A 108 -15.07 7.83 -0.10
N SER A 109 -15.14 8.73 -1.08
CA SER A 109 -14.04 9.67 -1.31
C SER A 109 -13.84 10.60 -0.12
N GLY A 110 -12.57 10.83 0.25
CA GLY A 110 -12.20 11.69 1.37
C GLY A 110 -10.86 11.30 2.00
N ASP A 111 -10.46 12.08 2.99
CA ASP A 111 -9.25 11.85 3.76
C ASP A 111 -9.59 11.09 5.04
N TYR A 112 -8.86 10.02 5.26
CA TYR A 112 -9.06 9.12 6.38
C TYR A 112 -7.80 9.04 7.25
N GLU A 113 -8.00 8.94 8.55
CA GLU A 113 -6.97 8.65 9.54
C GLU A 113 -7.34 7.38 10.28
N VAL A 114 -6.37 6.50 10.47
CA VAL A 114 -6.53 5.25 11.23
C VAL A 114 -5.75 5.36 12.52
N ARG A 115 -6.43 5.10 13.62
CA ARG A 115 -5.86 4.98 14.96
C ARG A 115 -6.20 3.62 15.54
N VAL A 116 -5.40 3.16 16.49
CA VAL A 116 -5.64 1.87 17.15
C VAL A 116 -6.05 2.11 18.58
N ARG A 117 -7.09 1.43 19.00
CA ARG A 117 -7.54 1.33 20.40
C ARG A 117 -7.28 -0.07 20.90
N ILE A 118 -6.71 -0.18 22.09
CA ILE A 118 -6.46 -1.44 22.77
C ILE A 118 -7.23 -1.41 24.09
N PRO A 119 -8.14 -2.36 24.36
CA PRO A 119 -8.84 -2.45 25.62
C PRO A 119 -7.86 -2.52 26.79
N GLY A 120 -8.07 -1.68 27.80
CA GLY A 120 -7.19 -1.59 28.97
C GLY A 120 -5.99 -0.64 28.84
N VAL A 121 -5.77 -0.07 27.68
CA VAL A 121 -4.77 1.00 27.47
C VAL A 121 -5.49 2.34 27.39
N PRO A 122 -5.10 3.35 28.18
CA PRO A 122 -5.71 4.66 28.12
C PRO A 122 -5.60 5.31 26.72
N ASP A 123 -6.68 5.95 26.29
CA ASP A 123 -6.69 6.71 25.05
C ASP A 123 -5.60 7.82 25.11
N GLY A 124 -4.81 7.93 24.07
CA GLY A 124 -3.72 8.91 23.95
C GLY A 124 -2.32 8.41 24.34
N LEU A 125 -2.17 7.22 24.93
CA LEU A 125 -0.86 6.58 25.07
C LEU A 125 -0.33 6.05 23.74
N ILE A 126 -1.24 5.50 22.92
CA ILE A 126 -0.92 5.05 21.56
C ILE A 126 -1.01 6.27 20.64
N LYS A 127 0.13 6.68 20.10
CA LYS A 127 0.24 7.86 19.23
C LYS A 127 0.38 7.49 17.75
N ALA A 128 0.64 6.22 17.46
CA ALA A 128 0.75 5.76 16.09
C ALA A 128 -0.58 5.96 15.37
N SER A 129 -0.56 6.76 14.31
CA SER A 129 -1.68 6.93 13.38
C SER A 129 -1.14 6.93 11.97
N THR A 130 -1.94 6.45 11.04
CA THR A 130 -1.65 6.50 9.61
C THR A 130 -2.80 7.16 8.89
N ALA A 131 -2.51 7.82 7.77
CA ALA A 131 -3.52 8.50 6.97
C ALA A 131 -3.45 8.02 5.52
N PHE A 132 -4.62 7.99 4.87
CA PHE A 132 -4.74 7.70 3.46
C PHE A 132 -5.91 8.49 2.86
N THR A 133 -5.88 8.68 1.55
CA THR A 133 -6.92 9.38 0.80
C THR A 133 -7.64 8.40 -0.12
N VAL A 134 -8.96 8.47 -0.13
CA VAL A 134 -9.80 7.78 -1.11
C VAL A 134 -10.27 8.78 -2.14
N ALA A 135 -9.85 8.61 -3.39
CA ALA A 135 -10.21 9.52 -4.46
C ALA A 135 -10.65 8.75 -5.70
N THR A 136 -11.62 9.30 -6.41
CA THR A 136 -11.86 8.89 -7.79
C THR A 136 -10.64 9.29 -8.60
N ASN A 137 -9.99 8.34 -9.26
CA ASN A 137 -8.91 8.64 -10.17
C ASN A 137 -9.47 9.15 -11.51
N PRO A 138 -9.61 10.47 -11.69
CA PRO A 138 -10.12 11.02 -12.95
C PRO A 138 -9.14 10.81 -14.11
N PHE A 139 -7.89 10.39 -13.80
CA PHE A 139 -6.82 10.12 -14.75
C PHE A 139 -6.47 8.63 -14.85
N GLY A 140 -7.26 7.74 -14.23
CA GLY A 140 -7.12 6.29 -14.41
C GLY A 140 -7.21 5.93 -15.91
N GLU A 141 -6.55 4.86 -16.30
CA GLU A 141 -6.52 4.40 -17.71
C GLU A 141 -7.93 4.30 -18.33
N LEU A 142 -8.95 3.99 -17.52
CA LEU A 142 -10.35 3.94 -17.94
C LEU A 142 -11.05 5.30 -17.95
N GLY A 143 -10.47 6.34 -17.37
CA GLY A 143 -11.07 7.69 -17.32
C GLY A 143 -10.95 8.46 -18.63
N ARG A 144 -10.05 8.06 -19.52
CA ARG A 144 -9.85 8.65 -20.85
C ARG A 144 -9.70 7.56 -21.90
N LEU A 145 -10.83 7.00 -22.32
CA LEU A 145 -10.89 6.00 -23.38
C LEU A 145 -10.72 6.60 -24.78
N HIS A 146 -10.72 7.93 -24.90
CA HIS A 146 -10.60 8.62 -26.16
C HIS A 146 -9.19 9.16 -26.37
N CYS A 147 -8.60 8.82 -27.50
CA CYS A 147 -7.37 9.40 -28.00
C CYS A 147 -7.58 10.90 -28.24
N ASP A 148 -6.71 11.75 -27.69
CA ASP A 148 -6.72 13.20 -27.96
C ASP A 148 -6.07 13.47 -29.32
N GLU A 149 -6.86 13.34 -30.37
CA GLU A 149 -6.41 13.52 -31.75
C GLU A 149 -5.91 14.94 -32.03
N LEU A 150 -6.49 15.95 -31.37
CA LEU A 150 -6.05 17.32 -31.57
C LEU A 150 -4.62 17.51 -31.09
N LEU A 151 -4.32 16.97 -29.92
CA LEU A 151 -2.98 16.99 -29.35
C LEU A 151 -1.98 16.23 -30.23
N LEU A 152 -2.36 15.04 -30.68
CA LEU A 152 -1.49 14.22 -31.54
C LEU A 152 -1.21 14.88 -32.89
N ARG A 153 -2.19 15.50 -33.53
CA ARG A 153 -2.03 16.28 -34.76
C ARG A 153 -1.13 17.49 -34.54
N GLN A 154 -1.23 18.16 -33.40
CA GLN A 154 -0.39 19.28 -33.08
C GLN A 154 1.07 18.84 -32.89
N ILE A 155 1.30 17.76 -32.10
CA ILE A 155 2.64 17.18 -31.92
C ILE A 155 3.25 16.76 -33.25
N ALA A 156 2.49 16.09 -34.13
CA ALA A 156 2.95 15.69 -35.44
C ALA A 156 3.36 16.90 -36.28
N LYS A 157 2.55 17.94 -36.30
CA LYS A 157 2.85 19.19 -37.03
C LYS A 157 4.09 19.89 -36.49
N ASP A 158 4.24 19.99 -35.17
CA ASP A 158 5.37 20.66 -34.54
C ASP A 158 6.69 19.87 -34.70
N SER A 159 6.60 18.55 -34.88
CA SER A 159 7.75 17.67 -35.18
C SER A 159 8.05 17.51 -36.68
N GLY A 160 7.25 18.15 -37.57
CA GLY A 160 7.43 18.05 -39.01
C GLY A 160 6.90 16.74 -39.61
N GLY A 161 6.07 16.02 -38.88
CA GLY A 161 5.38 14.81 -39.33
C GLY A 161 3.90 15.02 -39.61
N GLU A 162 3.20 13.94 -39.93
CA GLU A 162 1.76 13.93 -40.15
C GLU A 162 1.13 12.83 -39.30
N TYR A 163 -0.07 13.10 -38.77
CA TYR A 163 -0.87 12.14 -38.00
C TYR A 163 -1.91 11.49 -38.89
N TYR A 164 -1.95 10.17 -38.90
CA TYR A 164 -2.94 9.36 -39.62
C TYR A 164 -3.67 8.45 -38.65
N ARG A 165 -4.95 8.26 -38.87
CA ARG A 165 -5.67 7.17 -38.23
C ARG A 165 -5.36 5.85 -38.94
N GLU A 166 -5.42 4.72 -38.22
CA GLU A 166 -5.22 3.39 -38.80
C GLU A 166 -6.14 3.12 -40.01
N GLU A 167 -7.36 3.66 -39.98
CA GLU A 167 -8.35 3.54 -41.05
C GLU A 167 -7.97 4.33 -42.33
N GLU A 168 -7.09 5.31 -42.20
CA GLU A 168 -6.65 6.18 -43.32
C GLU A 168 -5.36 5.66 -43.99
N MET A 169 -4.74 4.61 -43.41
CA MET A 169 -3.53 3.97 -43.93
C MET A 169 -3.87 2.82 -44.88
N GLN A 170 -4.55 3.07 -46.02
CA GLN A 170 -4.76 2.10 -47.11
C GLN A 170 -3.86 2.40 -48.29
#